data_647afe101d5eebc339b8bfbb83f0339b
#
_entry.id   647afe101d5eebc339b8bfbb83f0339b
#
_cell.length_a   1.000
_cell.length_b   1.000
_cell.length_c   1.000
_cell.angle_alpha   90.00
_cell.angle_beta   90.00
_cell.angle_gamma   90.00
#
_symmetry.space_group_name_H-M   'P 1'
#
loop_
_entity.id
_entity.type
_entity.pdbx_description
1 polymer ?
#
loop_
_entity_poly.entity_id
_entity_poly.type
_entity_poly.pdbx_seq_one_letter_code
_entity_poly.pdbx_strand_id
1 'polypeptide(L)'
;KNDRDRVMASLSQRYGVFYFFASSCGACDIFSPILKAVSDKFGLAVLAVSTDGGPSATFPGYMVDSGQYEKLGLGSDRQVPALVLFDSVTKQPMPIGYGILSQDEIMDRVFQLTQVKPGSDY
;
A
#
# COMPACT_ATOMS: atom_id res chain seq x y z
N LYS A 1 -2.75 7.29 -19.73
CA LYS A 1 -2.62 7.88 -18.40
C LYS A 1 -3.97 8.25 -17.79
N ASN A 2 -4.83 8.90 -18.57
CA ASN A 2 -6.17 9.23 -18.08
C ASN A 2 -7.00 7.98 -17.79
N ASP A 3 -6.81 6.92 -18.58
CA ASP A 3 -7.48 5.65 -18.35
C ASP A 3 -7.00 5.01 -17.05
N ARG A 4 -5.70 5.09 -16.78
CA ARG A 4 -5.13 4.58 -15.54
C ARG A 4 -5.72 5.32 -14.34
N ASP A 5 -5.85 6.64 -14.42
CA ASP A 5 -6.37 7.45 -13.33
C ASP A 5 -7.84 7.13 -13.06
N ARG A 6 -8.64 6.94 -14.10
CA ARG A 6 -10.03 6.54 -13.94
C ARG A 6 -10.17 5.17 -13.30
N VAL A 7 -9.32 4.23 -13.73
CA VAL A 7 -9.30 2.88 -13.16
C VAL A 7 -8.93 2.93 -11.68
N MET A 8 -7.92 3.72 -11.31
CA MET A 8 -7.52 3.87 -9.92
C MET A 8 -8.64 4.40 -9.04
N ALA A 9 -9.37 5.40 -9.52
CA ALA A 9 -10.51 5.95 -8.75
C ALA A 9 -11.59 4.89 -8.55
N SER A 10 -11.87 4.11 -9.59
CA SER A 10 -12.86 3.03 -9.51
C SER A 10 -12.41 1.91 -8.57
N LEU A 11 -11.13 1.53 -8.64
CA LEU A 11 -10.57 0.47 -7.81
C LEU A 11 -10.60 0.80 -6.33
N SER A 12 -10.55 2.07 -5.98
CA SER A 12 -10.54 2.51 -4.58
C SER A 12 -11.80 2.15 -3.83
N GLN A 13 -12.88 1.79 -4.53
CA GLN A 13 -14.12 1.33 -3.89
C GLN A 13 -14.03 -0.12 -3.43
N ARG A 14 -13.14 -0.90 -4.01
CA ARG A 14 -12.99 -2.32 -3.70
C ARG A 14 -11.69 -2.63 -2.97
N TYR A 15 -10.63 -1.94 -3.32
CA TYR A 15 -9.29 -2.22 -2.80
C TYR A 15 -8.87 -1.12 -1.84
N GLY A 16 -8.08 -1.52 -0.85
CA GLY A 16 -7.35 -0.61 0.02
C GLY A 16 -5.92 -1.08 0.13
N VAL A 17 -5.10 -0.37 0.88
CA VAL A 17 -3.72 -0.78 1.08
C VAL A 17 -3.40 -0.82 2.57
N PHE A 18 -2.57 -1.80 2.95
CA PHE A 18 -1.89 -1.80 4.23
C PHE A 18 -0.51 -1.21 4.02
N TYR A 19 -0.18 -0.23 4.83
CA TYR A 19 1.11 0.44 4.79
C TYR A 19 1.86 0.19 6.08
N PHE A 20 2.95 -0.55 5.99
CA PHE A 20 3.77 -0.88 7.15
C PHE A 20 4.94 0.09 7.22
N PHE A 21 5.12 0.69 8.38
CA PHE A 21 6.16 1.69 8.62
C PHE A 21 6.75 1.51 10.02
N ALA A 22 7.87 2.17 10.26
CA ALA A 22 8.42 2.31 11.62
C ALA A 22 8.66 3.79 11.87
N SER A 23 8.52 4.20 13.12
CA SER A 23 8.71 5.61 13.49
C SER A 23 10.17 6.04 13.32
N SER A 24 11.10 5.09 13.41
CA SER A 24 12.54 5.34 13.26
C SER A 24 13.04 5.20 11.82
N CYS A 25 12.13 5.02 10.87
CA CYS A 25 12.48 4.71 9.48
C CYS A 25 12.53 5.99 8.64
N GLY A 26 13.74 6.41 8.25
CA GLY A 26 13.91 7.59 7.41
C GLY A 26 13.24 7.47 6.04
N ALA A 27 13.32 6.28 5.43
CA ALA A 27 12.67 6.04 4.14
C ALA A 27 11.16 6.12 4.28
N CYS A 28 10.61 5.71 5.42
CA CYS A 28 9.16 5.83 5.68
C CYS A 28 8.74 7.28 5.75
N ASP A 29 9.56 8.15 6.33
CA ASP A 29 9.26 9.58 6.39
C ASP A 29 9.18 10.20 5.00
N ILE A 30 9.98 9.69 4.06
CA ILE A 30 9.96 10.15 2.67
C ILE A 30 8.75 9.57 1.93
N PHE A 31 8.49 8.29 2.13
CA PHE A 31 7.44 7.58 1.38
C PHE A 31 6.02 7.94 1.84
N SER A 32 5.83 8.16 3.14
CA SER A 32 4.48 8.40 3.68
C SER A 32 3.74 9.54 2.97
N PRO A 33 4.36 10.72 2.72
CA PRO A 33 3.66 11.77 1.98
C PRO A 33 3.31 11.39 0.54
N ILE A 34 4.15 10.58 -0.09
CA ILE A 34 3.90 10.12 -1.47
C ILE A 34 2.64 9.25 -1.50
N LEU A 35 2.56 8.30 -0.59
CA LEU A 35 1.38 7.43 -0.47
C LEU A 35 0.14 8.23 -0.11
N LYS A 36 0.27 9.19 0.80
CA LYS A 36 -0.85 10.04 1.20
C LYS A 36 -1.40 10.81 0.00
N ALA A 37 -0.53 11.29 -0.88
CA ALA A 37 -0.95 12.01 -2.08
C ALA A 37 -1.77 11.12 -3.01
N VAL A 38 -1.37 9.86 -3.18
CA VAL A 38 -2.13 8.90 -3.99
C VAL A 38 -3.49 8.62 -3.32
N SER A 39 -3.48 8.40 -2.02
CA SER A 39 -4.69 8.16 -1.25
C SER A 39 -5.67 9.31 -1.41
N ASP A 40 -5.21 10.53 -1.23
CA ASP A 40 -6.07 11.72 -1.32
C ASP A 40 -6.60 11.92 -2.74
N LYS A 41 -5.78 11.67 -3.74
CA LYS A 41 -6.16 11.91 -5.14
C LYS A 41 -7.24 10.95 -5.62
N PHE A 42 -7.16 9.68 -5.22
CA PHE A 42 -8.02 8.63 -5.76
C PHE A 42 -9.03 8.07 -4.75
N GLY A 43 -8.98 8.52 -3.50
CA GLY A 43 -9.85 7.99 -2.46
C GLY A 43 -9.44 6.59 -2.01
N LEU A 44 -8.18 6.22 -2.22
CA LEU A 44 -7.68 4.91 -1.84
C LEU A 44 -7.48 4.85 -0.33
N ALA A 45 -8.17 3.92 0.33
CA ALA A 45 -8.05 3.77 1.78
C ALA A 45 -6.68 3.22 2.15
N VAL A 46 -6.06 3.84 3.16
CA VAL A 46 -4.76 3.41 3.68
C VAL A 46 -4.92 3.02 5.14
N LEU A 47 -4.55 1.80 5.47
CA LEU A 47 -4.46 1.31 6.83
C LEU A 47 -2.99 1.29 7.20
N ALA A 48 -2.57 2.26 8.00
CA ALA A 48 -1.17 2.38 8.40
C ALA A 48 -0.91 1.53 9.63
N VAL A 49 0.17 0.74 9.59
CA VAL A 49 0.53 -0.19 10.66
C VAL A 49 1.98 0.05 11.07
N SER A 50 2.18 0.39 12.35
CA SER A 50 3.50 0.68 12.89
C SER A 50 4.15 -0.62 13.36
N THR A 51 5.33 -0.92 12.81
CA THR A 51 6.05 -2.14 13.19
C THR A 51 6.86 -1.99 14.48
N ASP A 52 7.14 -0.75 14.89
CA ASP A 52 7.89 -0.49 16.13
C ASP A 52 7.01 0.15 17.21
N GLY A 53 5.73 0.33 16.95
CA GLY A 53 4.79 0.93 17.90
C GLY A 53 4.78 2.43 17.91
N GLY A 54 5.73 3.09 17.24
CA GLY A 54 5.83 4.55 17.21
C GLY A 54 4.96 5.19 16.15
N PRO A 55 4.78 6.52 16.22
CA PRO A 55 3.81 7.23 15.39
C PRO A 55 4.32 7.58 14.00
N SER A 56 3.37 7.95 13.14
CA SER A 56 3.62 8.58 11.85
C SER A 56 3.02 9.97 11.85
N ALA A 57 3.78 10.96 11.40
CA ALA A 57 3.26 12.32 11.26
C ALA A 57 2.20 12.39 10.15
N THR A 58 2.35 11.55 9.13
CA THR A 58 1.44 11.54 7.98
C THR A 58 0.15 10.77 8.26
N PHE A 59 0.23 9.68 9.04
CA PHE A 59 -0.90 8.81 9.30
C PHE A 59 -1.16 8.70 10.80
N PRO A 60 -1.81 9.71 11.40
CA PRO A 60 -2.02 9.72 12.86
C PRO A 60 -2.97 8.62 13.35
N GLY A 61 -3.82 8.09 12.46
CA GLY A 61 -4.73 6.99 12.80
C GLY A 61 -4.13 5.61 12.67
N TYR A 62 -2.81 5.49 12.80
CA TYR A 62 -2.13 4.21 12.65
C TYR A 62 -2.52 3.21 13.73
N MET A 63 -2.34 1.92 13.42
CA MET A 63 -2.44 0.85 14.42
C MET A 63 -1.05 0.25 14.64
N VAL A 64 -0.89 -0.45 15.75
CA VAL A 64 0.37 -1.13 16.04
C VAL A 64 0.30 -2.55 15.49
N ASP A 65 1.39 -3.00 14.90
CA ASP A 65 1.48 -4.34 14.33
C ASP A 65 1.31 -5.40 15.43
N SER A 66 0.38 -6.32 15.18
CA SER A 66 0.11 -7.44 16.07
C SER A 66 0.08 -8.76 15.28
N GLY A 67 0.91 -8.84 14.25
CA GLY A 67 1.01 -10.02 13.39
C GLY A 67 0.57 -9.78 11.96
N GLN A 68 0.09 -8.58 11.64
CA GLN A 68 -0.40 -8.29 10.29
C GLN A 68 0.70 -8.41 9.25
N TYR A 69 1.94 -7.99 9.60
CA TYR A 69 3.04 -8.02 8.66
C TYR A 69 3.25 -9.43 8.10
N GLU A 70 3.34 -10.42 8.97
CA GLU A 70 3.54 -11.81 8.56
C GLU A 70 2.28 -12.39 7.93
N LYS A 71 1.11 -12.07 8.45
CA LYS A 71 -0.16 -12.56 7.92
C LYS A 71 -0.40 -12.14 6.48
N LEU A 72 0.09 -10.97 6.10
CA LEU A 72 -0.12 -10.46 4.75
C LEU A 72 0.96 -10.91 3.77
N GLY A 73 1.83 -11.83 4.19
CA GLY A 73 2.77 -12.49 3.29
C GLY A 73 4.02 -11.70 2.97
N LEU A 74 4.40 -10.78 3.86
CA LEU A 74 5.55 -9.91 3.61
C LEU A 74 6.90 -10.50 4.02
N GLY A 75 6.91 -11.70 4.54
CA GLY A 75 8.15 -12.36 4.92
C GLY A 75 8.63 -12.00 6.31
N SER A 76 9.80 -12.53 6.69
CA SER A 76 10.32 -12.43 8.04
C SER A 76 11.31 -11.28 8.26
N ASP A 77 11.79 -10.66 7.19
CA ASP A 77 12.78 -9.58 7.28
C ASP A 77 12.22 -8.29 7.86
N ARG A 78 10.90 -8.16 7.85
CA ARG A 78 10.17 -7.01 8.38
C ARG A 78 10.67 -5.68 7.80
N GLN A 79 10.98 -5.71 6.51
CA GLN A 79 11.40 -4.52 5.76
C GLN A 79 10.31 -3.46 5.74
N VAL A 80 10.68 -2.22 6.00
CA VAL A 80 9.77 -1.07 5.86
C VAL A 80 10.46 0.04 5.07
N PRO A 81 9.71 0.88 4.36
CA PRO A 81 8.26 0.82 4.18
C PRO A 81 7.83 -0.36 3.31
N ALA A 82 6.66 -0.92 3.61
CA ALA A 82 6.09 -2.02 2.83
C ALA A 82 4.62 -1.71 2.53
N LEU A 83 4.19 -2.06 1.33
CA LEU A 83 2.85 -1.74 0.85
C LEU A 83 2.19 -3.00 0.30
N VAL A 84 0.98 -3.28 0.78
CA VAL A 84 0.20 -4.46 0.38
C VAL A 84 -1.18 -4.00 -0.07
N LEU A 85 -1.57 -4.42 -1.26
CA LEU A 85 -2.93 -4.20 -1.76
C LEU A 85 -3.84 -5.26 -1.16
N PHE A 86 -5.01 -4.85 -0.69
CA PHE A 86 -5.98 -5.75 -0.10
C PHE A 86 -7.31 -5.66 -0.84
N ASP A 87 -7.80 -6.80 -1.31
CA ASP A 87 -9.10 -6.92 -1.98
C ASP A 87 -10.18 -7.16 -0.93
N SER A 88 -11.09 -6.19 -0.76
CA SER A 88 -12.15 -6.30 0.25
C SER A 88 -13.20 -7.35 -0.12
N VAL A 89 -13.27 -7.74 -1.38
CA VAL A 89 -14.23 -8.76 -1.85
C VAL A 89 -13.70 -10.16 -1.59
N THR A 90 -12.49 -10.47 -2.05
CA THR A 90 -11.89 -11.79 -1.91
C THR A 90 -11.14 -11.98 -0.60
N LYS A 91 -10.84 -10.88 0.11
CA LYS A 91 -10.03 -10.87 1.32
C LYS A 91 -8.59 -11.31 1.09
N GLN A 92 -8.11 -11.18 -0.14
CA GLN A 92 -6.77 -11.59 -0.51
C GLN A 92 -5.80 -10.42 -0.50
N PRO A 93 -4.63 -10.57 0.14
CA PRO A 93 -3.56 -9.58 0.06
C PRO A 93 -2.69 -9.81 -1.17
N MET A 94 -2.19 -8.72 -1.74
CA MET A 94 -1.25 -8.77 -2.86
C MET A 94 -0.14 -7.76 -2.58
N PRO A 95 1.08 -8.22 -2.29
CA PRO A 95 2.18 -7.28 -2.02
C PRO A 95 2.46 -6.38 -3.22
N ILE A 96 2.56 -5.09 -2.96
CA ILE A 96 2.88 -4.10 -3.98
C ILE A 96 4.39 -3.90 -4.05
N GLY A 97 5.04 -3.74 -2.90
CA GLY A 97 6.49 -3.57 -2.87
C GLY A 97 7.01 -3.03 -1.56
N TYR A 98 8.31 -2.85 -1.54
CA TYR A 98 9.06 -2.37 -0.38
C TYR A 98 9.85 -1.12 -0.77
N GLY A 99 10.16 -0.30 0.21
CA GLY A 99 10.98 0.88 0.00
C GLY A 99 10.18 2.05 -0.58
N ILE A 100 10.90 3.06 -1.03
CA ILE A 100 10.29 4.28 -1.55
C ILE A 100 9.84 4.03 -2.99
N LEU A 101 8.54 4.14 -3.21
CA LEU A 101 7.94 4.05 -4.54
C LEU A 101 7.41 5.42 -4.92
N SER A 102 7.52 5.79 -6.19
CA SER A 102 6.89 6.99 -6.70
C SER A 102 5.39 6.80 -6.82
N GLN A 103 4.64 7.88 -6.97
CA GLN A 103 3.20 7.79 -7.22
C GLN A 103 2.91 6.94 -8.45
N ASP A 104 3.66 7.16 -9.53
CA ASP A 104 3.47 6.39 -10.75
C ASP A 104 3.76 4.91 -10.53
N GLU A 105 4.78 4.57 -9.78
CA GLU A 105 5.09 3.17 -9.48
C GLU A 105 3.98 2.50 -8.68
N ILE A 106 3.43 3.21 -7.68
CA ILE A 106 2.29 2.68 -6.91
C ILE A 106 1.12 2.39 -7.84
N MET A 107 0.78 3.35 -8.67
CA MET A 107 -0.37 3.23 -9.57
C MET A 107 -0.17 2.13 -10.60
N ASP A 108 1.02 2.05 -11.19
CA ASP A 108 1.32 1.01 -12.17
C ASP A 108 1.25 -0.37 -11.57
N ARG A 109 1.78 -0.56 -10.35
CA ARG A 109 1.75 -1.86 -9.67
C ARG A 109 0.34 -2.26 -9.28
N VAL A 110 -0.46 -1.32 -8.77
CA VAL A 110 -1.87 -1.60 -8.47
C VAL A 110 -2.61 -1.98 -9.75
N PHE A 111 -2.37 -1.27 -10.84
CA PHE A 111 -2.98 -1.57 -12.13
C PHE A 111 -2.60 -2.98 -12.59
N GLN A 112 -1.32 -3.34 -12.53
CA GLN A 112 -0.86 -4.67 -12.91
C GLN A 112 -1.50 -5.77 -12.07
N LEU A 113 -1.60 -5.55 -10.77
CA LEU A 113 -2.15 -6.56 -9.86
C LEU A 113 -3.65 -6.77 -10.04
N THR A 114 -4.37 -5.76 -10.51
CA THR A 114 -5.84 -5.79 -10.56
C THR A 114 -6.40 -5.95 -11.97
N GLN A 115 -5.69 -5.52 -13.01
CA GLN A 115 -6.19 -5.52 -14.38
C GLN A 115 -5.56 -6.60 -15.24
N VAL A 116 -4.40 -7.11 -14.84
CA VAL A 116 -3.70 -8.15 -15.60
C VAL A 116 -4.02 -9.49 -14.97
N LYS A 117 -4.71 -10.36 -15.73
CA LYS A 117 -5.08 -11.68 -15.22
C LYS A 117 -3.86 -12.59 -15.21
N PRO A 118 -3.68 -13.40 -14.15
CA PRO A 118 -2.61 -14.39 -14.14
C PRO A 118 -2.68 -15.30 -15.35
N GLY A 119 -1.53 -15.52 -15.99
CA GLY A 119 -1.45 -16.36 -17.18
C GLY A 119 -1.96 -15.74 -18.46
N SER A 120 -2.43 -14.51 -18.43
CA SER A 120 -2.86 -13.82 -19.65
C SER A 120 -1.65 -13.31 -20.45
N ASP A 121 -1.85 -13.27 -21.74
CA ASP A 121 -0.86 -12.80 -22.70
C ASP A 121 -1.20 -11.39 -23.11
N TYR A 122 -0.27 -10.50 -23.00
CA TYR A 122 -0.50 -9.09 -23.34
C TYR A 122 0.51 -8.57 -24.29
#